data_3e8561e81ea0985d08c2ed9ad14f5273
#
_entry.id   3e8561e81ea0985d08c2ed9ad14f5273
#
_cell.length_a   1.000
_cell.length_b   1.000
_cell.length_c   1.000
_cell.angle_alpha   90.00
_cell.angle_beta   90.00
_cell.angle_gamma   90.00
#
_symmetry.space_group_name_H-M   'P 1'
#
loop_
_entity.id
_entity.type
_entity.pdbx_description
1 polymer ?
#
loop_
_entity_poly.entity_id
_entity_poly.type
_entity_poly.pdbx_seq_one_letter_code
_entity_poly.pdbx_strand_id
1 'polypeptide(L)'
;MQHETHAEHAHHDQHTQHTQHTDHEQHEHSGHTHAGHGPGKVSWSMAAQATLHCLTGCAIGEVLGMVIGTAFGWGNMPTMILAIALAFFFGYSLTLRSVLKAGVGFRTALRVALAADTLSIAVMELIDNGVIALWPSAMDAHLSDGLFWGALAVSLAIAFVVTTPVNKWMIGRGKGHAVVHRYHH
;
A
#
# COMPACT_ATOMS: atom_id res chain seq x y z
N MET A 1 -17.54 18.30 75.91
CA MET A 1 -18.29 19.44 75.33
C MET A 1 -18.56 19.03 73.91
N GLN A 2 -19.69 18.37 73.63
CA GLN A 2 -20.95 19.00 73.26
C GLN A 2 -20.79 19.73 71.90
N HIS A 3 -21.52 19.53 70.87
CA HIS A 3 -22.85 19.05 70.55
C HIS A 3 -22.85 18.72 69.05
N GLU A 4 -23.40 17.60 68.55
CA GLU A 4 -24.82 17.50 68.11
C GLU A 4 -25.18 18.60 67.05
N THR A 5 -25.84 18.38 65.95
CA THR A 5 -26.86 17.42 65.53
C THR A 5 -27.35 17.75 64.12
N HIS A 6 -27.88 16.75 63.43
CA HIS A 6 -29.07 16.78 62.54
C HIS A 6 -29.05 17.62 61.27
N ALA A 7 -29.65 17.34 60.19
CA ALA A 7 -30.70 16.40 59.75
C ALA A 7 -30.69 16.46 58.22
N GLU A 8 -30.77 15.38 57.50
CA GLU A 8 -31.99 14.86 56.85
C GLU A 8 -32.94 15.90 56.24
N HIS A 9 -33.01 15.89 54.89
CA HIS A 9 -34.30 15.96 54.21
C HIS A 9 -34.19 15.45 52.78
N ALA A 10 -34.97 14.45 52.55
CA ALA A 10 -35.45 13.84 51.34
C ALA A 10 -36.50 14.72 50.61
N HIS A 11 -36.86 14.22 49.46
CA HIS A 11 -38.02 14.56 48.57
C HIS A 11 -37.74 15.62 47.51
N HIS A 12 -38.09 15.45 46.30
CA HIS A 12 -39.23 14.89 45.58
C HIS A 12 -38.86 14.80 44.07
N ASP A 13 -39.09 13.71 43.48
CA ASP A 13 -40.08 13.34 42.47
C ASP A 13 -40.53 14.38 41.45
N GLN A 14 -40.53 13.88 40.23
CA GLN A 14 -41.58 13.92 39.22
C GLN A 14 -41.43 14.84 38.00
N HIS A 15 -41.54 14.09 36.90
CA HIS A 15 -42.21 14.46 35.64
C HIS A 15 -41.47 15.43 34.72
N THR A 16 -41.35 15.21 33.44
CA THR A 16 -42.36 14.70 32.49
C THR A 16 -41.68 14.33 31.18
N GLN A 17 -42.26 13.39 30.49
CA GLN A 17 -42.10 13.01 29.11
C GLN A 17 -42.18 14.24 28.17
N HIS A 18 -41.30 14.28 27.21
CA HIS A 18 -41.64 14.81 25.91
C HIS A 18 -41.07 13.90 24.82
N THR A 19 -41.98 13.10 24.30
CA THR A 19 -41.95 12.56 22.96
C THR A 19 -42.04 13.72 21.98
N GLN A 20 -41.22 13.73 20.95
CA GLN A 20 -41.60 13.88 19.54
C GLN A 20 -40.38 14.06 18.65
N HIS A 21 -40.25 13.06 17.80
CA HIS A 21 -40.10 13.16 16.33
C HIS A 21 -39.18 14.25 15.78
N THR A 22 -38.12 13.79 15.14
CA THR A 22 -37.99 14.07 13.70
C THR A 22 -37.01 13.09 13.08
N ASP A 23 -37.43 12.53 11.99
CA ASP A 23 -36.72 11.75 11.02
C ASP A 23 -35.38 12.41 10.68
N HIS A 24 -34.29 11.66 10.86
CA HIS A 24 -33.04 11.96 10.18
C HIS A 24 -32.68 10.79 9.28
N GLU A 25 -32.71 11.13 8.01
CA GLU A 25 -32.34 10.37 6.86
C GLU A 25 -31.17 9.41 7.11
N GLN A 26 -31.42 8.20 6.69
CA GLN A 26 -30.44 7.15 6.55
C GLN A 26 -29.34 7.59 5.56
N HIS A 27 -28.24 8.10 6.07
CA HIS A 27 -26.99 8.03 5.34
C HIS A 27 -26.50 6.58 5.41
N GLU A 28 -26.73 5.84 4.35
CA GLU A 28 -26.07 4.60 4.07
C GLU A 28 -24.54 4.84 4.05
N HIS A 29 -23.93 4.76 5.21
CA HIS A 29 -22.50 4.54 5.27
C HIS A 29 -22.27 3.10 4.83
N SER A 30 -21.82 2.97 3.57
CA SER A 30 -21.22 1.75 3.04
C SER A 30 -20.31 1.16 4.10
N GLY A 31 -20.77 0.08 4.71
CA GLY A 31 -20.05 -0.61 5.77
C GLY A 31 -18.72 -1.12 5.24
N HIS A 32 -17.65 -0.40 5.55
CA HIS A 32 -16.35 -1.01 5.60
C HIS A 32 -16.37 -2.00 6.76
N THR A 33 -16.64 -3.24 6.43
CA THR A 33 -16.49 -4.35 7.35
C THR A 33 -15.03 -4.37 7.82
N HIS A 34 -14.77 -3.75 8.95
CA HIS A 34 -13.56 -4.03 9.72
C HIS A 34 -13.66 -5.46 10.21
N ALA A 35 -13.19 -6.39 9.37
CA ALA A 35 -12.94 -7.75 9.81
C ALA A 35 -11.95 -7.67 10.97
N GLY A 36 -12.41 -8.04 12.17
CA GLY A 36 -11.63 -8.01 13.40
C GLY A 36 -10.29 -8.71 13.22
N HIS A 37 -9.21 -7.97 13.39
CA HIS A 37 -7.86 -8.48 13.32
C HIS A 37 -7.49 -9.13 14.66
N GLY A 38 -7.78 -10.42 14.79
CA GLY A 38 -7.10 -11.26 15.77
C GLY A 38 -5.60 -11.36 15.39
N PRO A 39 -4.67 -11.49 16.33
CA PRO A 39 -3.25 -11.64 16.02
C PRO A 39 -3.02 -13.01 15.37
N GLY A 40 -2.77 -13.04 14.04
CA GLY A 40 -2.22 -14.27 13.50
C GLY A 40 -2.39 -14.64 12.03
N LYS A 41 -3.23 -14.02 11.23
CA LYS A 41 -3.33 -14.43 9.82
C LYS A 41 -3.24 -13.23 8.87
N VAL A 42 -2.12 -13.15 8.14
CA VAL A 42 -1.96 -12.17 7.06
C VAL A 42 -3.02 -12.43 6.00
N SER A 43 -3.88 -11.44 5.77
CA SER A 43 -4.92 -11.50 4.74
C SER A 43 -4.30 -11.44 3.34
N TRP A 44 -4.91 -12.13 2.38
CA TRP A 44 -4.59 -11.98 0.95
C TRP A 44 -4.83 -10.54 0.45
N SER A 45 -5.86 -9.89 0.96
CA SER A 45 -6.16 -8.48 0.65
C SER A 45 -5.01 -7.56 1.05
N MET A 46 -4.45 -7.73 2.25
CA MET A 46 -3.29 -6.95 2.71
C MET A 46 -2.07 -7.20 1.81
N ALA A 47 -1.79 -8.46 1.45
CA ALA A 47 -0.70 -8.79 0.56
C ALA A 47 -0.90 -8.20 -0.84
N ALA A 48 -2.10 -8.27 -1.39
CA ALA A 48 -2.43 -7.71 -2.70
C ALA A 48 -2.29 -6.17 -2.71
N GLN A 49 -2.75 -5.48 -1.65
CA GLN A 49 -2.57 -4.03 -1.53
C GLN A 49 -1.09 -3.63 -1.46
N ALA A 50 -0.28 -4.37 -0.70
CA ALA A 50 1.17 -4.15 -0.65
C ALA A 50 1.81 -4.36 -2.04
N THR A 51 1.41 -5.42 -2.75
CA THR A 51 1.89 -5.69 -4.11
C THR A 51 1.49 -4.59 -5.09
N LEU A 52 0.23 -4.12 -5.05
CA LEU A 52 -0.24 -3.01 -5.90
C LEU A 52 0.54 -1.72 -5.65
N HIS A 53 0.89 -1.45 -4.40
CA HIS A 53 1.68 -0.27 -4.05
C HIS A 53 3.08 -0.33 -4.69
N CYS A 54 3.78 -1.45 -4.55
CA CYS A 54 5.07 -1.68 -5.20
C CYS A 54 4.95 -1.64 -6.73
N LEU A 55 3.93 -2.30 -7.29
CA LEU A 55 3.67 -2.35 -8.73
C LEU A 55 3.47 -0.96 -9.33
N THR A 56 2.82 -0.05 -8.60
CA THR A 56 2.66 1.34 -9.03
C THR A 56 4.02 2.04 -9.15
N GLY A 57 4.93 1.81 -8.21
CA GLY A 57 6.30 2.33 -8.27
C GLY A 57 7.08 1.78 -9.46
N CYS A 58 7.01 0.47 -9.70
CA CYS A 58 7.64 -0.19 -10.85
C CYS A 58 7.10 0.36 -12.18
N ALA A 59 5.78 0.39 -12.35
CA ALA A 59 5.17 0.91 -13.58
C ALA A 59 5.56 2.37 -13.89
N ILE A 60 5.63 3.24 -12.87
CA ILE A 60 6.11 4.60 -13.04
C ILE A 60 7.58 4.60 -13.48
N GLY A 61 8.42 3.77 -12.85
CA GLY A 61 9.84 3.66 -13.16
C GLY A 61 10.08 3.19 -14.58
N GLU A 62 9.37 2.17 -15.03
CA GLU A 62 9.46 1.61 -16.38
C GLU A 62 9.05 2.62 -17.46
N VAL A 63 7.87 3.23 -17.29
CA VAL A 63 7.38 4.22 -18.26
C VAL A 63 8.36 5.40 -18.35
N LEU A 64 8.83 5.94 -17.22
CA LEU A 64 9.80 7.03 -17.20
C LEU A 64 11.16 6.61 -17.77
N GLY A 65 11.63 5.40 -17.46
CA GLY A 65 12.85 4.85 -18.03
C GLY A 65 12.77 4.79 -19.56
N MET A 66 11.67 4.28 -20.10
CA MET A 66 11.43 4.25 -21.54
C MET A 66 11.33 5.65 -22.16
N VAL A 67 10.63 6.59 -21.53
CA VAL A 67 10.54 7.98 -22.01
C VAL A 67 11.92 8.61 -22.10
N ILE A 68 12.73 8.47 -21.05
CA ILE A 68 14.07 9.05 -20.99
C ILE A 68 14.99 8.34 -21.99
N GLY A 69 15.02 7.01 -22.02
CA GLY A 69 15.85 6.23 -22.93
C GLY A 69 15.55 6.55 -24.40
N THR A 70 14.27 6.65 -24.75
CA THR A 70 13.83 7.05 -26.10
C THR A 70 14.25 8.48 -26.42
N ALA A 71 14.07 9.43 -25.51
CA ALA A 71 14.40 10.82 -25.70
C ALA A 71 15.92 11.04 -25.94
N PHE A 72 16.75 10.21 -25.28
CA PHE A 72 18.21 10.27 -25.46
C PHE A 72 18.75 9.31 -26.53
N GLY A 73 17.88 8.54 -27.18
CA GLY A 73 18.29 7.57 -28.21
C GLY A 73 19.13 6.42 -27.66
N TRP A 74 18.89 6.02 -26.42
CA TRP A 74 19.61 4.91 -25.79
C TRP A 74 19.14 3.56 -26.33
N GLY A 75 20.05 2.57 -26.33
CA GLY A 75 19.66 1.19 -26.61
C GLY A 75 18.91 0.54 -25.46
N ASN A 76 18.42 -0.68 -25.69
CA ASN A 76 17.57 -1.41 -24.73
C ASN A 76 18.22 -1.60 -23.35
N MET A 77 19.50 -2.00 -23.30
CA MET A 77 20.19 -2.27 -22.03
C MET A 77 20.30 -1.04 -21.10
N PRO A 78 20.83 0.11 -21.52
CA PRO A 78 20.88 1.27 -20.64
C PRO A 78 19.49 1.80 -20.26
N THR A 79 18.51 1.70 -21.15
CA THR A 79 17.12 2.06 -20.86
C THR A 79 16.52 1.16 -19.77
N MET A 80 16.73 -0.15 -19.87
CA MET A 80 16.28 -1.12 -18.88
C MET A 80 16.94 -0.89 -17.52
N ILE A 81 18.25 -0.65 -17.48
CA ILE A 81 18.96 -0.34 -16.22
C ILE A 81 18.39 0.91 -15.56
N LEU A 82 18.12 1.95 -16.35
CA LEU A 82 17.49 3.16 -15.84
C LEU A 82 16.07 2.90 -15.31
N ALA A 83 15.28 2.14 -16.05
CA ALA A 83 13.91 1.78 -15.64
C ALA A 83 13.90 1.06 -14.30
N ILE A 84 14.76 0.06 -14.11
CA ILE A 84 14.94 -0.67 -12.85
C ILE A 84 15.35 0.30 -11.72
N ALA A 85 16.33 1.16 -11.95
CA ALA A 85 16.76 2.13 -10.94
C ALA A 85 15.62 3.08 -10.51
N LEU A 86 14.83 3.54 -11.49
CA LEU A 86 13.65 4.38 -11.24
C LEU A 86 12.55 3.62 -10.52
N ALA A 87 12.31 2.35 -10.83
CA ALA A 87 11.33 1.50 -10.14
C ALA A 87 11.67 1.37 -8.65
N PHE A 88 12.91 1.11 -8.31
CA PHE A 88 13.36 1.13 -6.91
C PHE A 88 13.21 2.50 -6.26
N PHE A 89 13.60 3.57 -6.96
CA PHE A 89 13.48 4.92 -6.44
C PHE A 89 12.01 5.30 -6.13
N PHE A 90 11.09 5.06 -7.06
CA PHE A 90 9.68 5.37 -6.86
C PHE A 90 9.03 4.44 -5.85
N GLY A 91 9.34 3.14 -5.88
CA GLY A 91 8.84 2.17 -4.90
C GLY A 91 9.19 2.59 -3.48
N TYR A 92 10.47 2.85 -3.20
CA TYR A 92 10.89 3.32 -1.88
C TYR A 92 10.30 4.68 -1.52
N SER A 93 10.20 5.61 -2.48
CA SER A 93 9.64 6.94 -2.24
C SER A 93 8.18 6.88 -1.83
N LEU A 94 7.38 6.03 -2.47
CA LEU A 94 5.97 5.84 -2.14
C LEU A 94 5.79 5.25 -0.75
N THR A 95 6.55 4.20 -0.41
CA THR A 95 6.50 3.59 0.93
C THR A 95 7.01 4.54 2.00
N LEU A 96 8.14 5.21 1.75
CA LEU A 96 8.70 6.19 2.66
C LEU A 96 7.68 7.31 2.97
N ARG A 97 7.04 7.85 1.93
CA ARG A 97 5.98 8.86 2.10
C ARG A 97 4.83 8.34 2.95
N SER A 98 4.39 7.10 2.74
CA SER A 98 3.29 6.50 3.50
C SER A 98 3.65 6.34 4.98
N VAL A 99 4.87 5.86 5.28
CA VAL A 99 5.36 5.66 6.64
C VAL A 99 5.59 6.99 7.37
N LEU A 100 6.11 8.01 6.67
CA LEU A 100 6.28 9.35 7.23
C LEU A 100 4.95 10.01 7.56
N LYS A 101 3.92 9.83 6.72
CA LYS A 101 2.55 10.31 7.02
C LYS A 101 1.97 9.66 8.28
N ALA A 102 2.39 8.45 8.61
CA ALA A 102 2.01 7.76 9.84
C ALA A 102 2.76 8.29 11.10
N GLY A 103 3.57 9.34 10.98
CA GLY A 103 4.28 9.98 12.10
C GLY A 103 5.57 9.27 12.52
N VAL A 104 6.06 8.33 11.73
CA VAL A 104 7.30 7.60 12.01
C VAL A 104 8.52 8.45 11.62
N GLY A 105 9.54 8.50 12.49
CA GLY A 105 10.77 9.25 12.22
C GLY A 105 11.51 8.73 10.96
N PHE A 106 12.13 9.65 10.20
CA PHE A 106 12.73 9.40 8.89
C PHE A 106 13.66 8.17 8.84
N ARG A 107 14.57 8.02 9.81
CA ARG A 107 15.51 6.87 9.83
C ARG A 107 14.79 5.53 9.96
N THR A 108 13.76 5.47 10.79
CA THR A 108 12.95 4.27 10.96
C THR A 108 12.10 4.02 9.71
N ALA A 109 11.48 5.06 9.15
CA ALA A 109 10.71 4.98 7.92
C ALA A 109 11.55 4.46 6.75
N LEU A 110 12.77 4.98 6.58
CA LEU A 110 13.68 4.51 5.53
C LEU A 110 14.08 3.04 5.72
N ARG A 111 14.40 2.63 6.95
CA ARG A 111 14.74 1.22 7.24
C ARG A 111 13.57 0.28 6.98
N VAL A 112 12.36 0.71 7.33
CA VAL A 112 11.13 -0.05 7.06
C VAL A 112 10.89 -0.18 5.56
N ALA A 113 10.98 0.93 4.81
CA ALA A 113 10.83 0.91 3.36
C ALA A 113 11.83 -0.03 2.69
N LEU A 114 13.12 0.11 3.00
CA LEU A 114 14.16 -0.79 2.46
C LEU A 114 13.88 -2.26 2.79
N ALA A 115 13.54 -2.59 4.03
CA ALA A 115 13.31 -3.97 4.44
C ALA A 115 12.05 -4.59 3.83
N ALA A 116 10.98 -3.77 3.63
CA ALA A 116 9.71 -4.24 3.11
C ALA A 116 9.71 -4.37 1.58
N ASP A 117 10.32 -3.42 0.88
CA ASP A 117 10.13 -3.26 -0.55
C ASP A 117 11.23 -3.92 -1.39
N THR A 118 12.48 -4.02 -0.88
CA THR A 118 13.61 -4.50 -1.68
C THR A 118 13.33 -5.85 -2.34
N LEU A 119 12.86 -6.83 -1.59
CA LEU A 119 12.60 -8.16 -2.14
C LEU A 119 11.39 -8.14 -3.08
N SER A 120 10.35 -7.40 -2.71
CA SER A 120 9.12 -7.28 -3.52
C SER A 120 9.42 -6.65 -4.87
N ILE A 121 10.12 -5.51 -4.90
CA ILE A 121 10.50 -4.81 -6.13
C ILE A 121 11.47 -5.69 -6.95
N ALA A 122 12.47 -6.30 -6.31
CA ALA A 122 13.42 -7.16 -7.03
C ALA A 122 12.73 -8.35 -7.72
N VAL A 123 11.75 -8.98 -7.07
CA VAL A 123 10.96 -10.08 -7.68
C VAL A 123 10.11 -9.55 -8.83
N MET A 124 9.47 -8.37 -8.68
CA MET A 124 8.69 -7.74 -9.73
C MET A 124 9.57 -7.44 -10.96
N GLU A 125 10.68 -6.76 -10.75
CA GLU A 125 11.62 -6.40 -11.82
C GLU A 125 12.17 -7.63 -12.53
N LEU A 126 12.49 -8.70 -11.77
CA LEU A 126 12.98 -9.94 -12.38
C LEU A 126 11.93 -10.58 -13.28
N ILE A 127 10.67 -10.59 -12.89
CA ILE A 127 9.58 -11.17 -13.67
C ILE A 127 9.26 -10.31 -14.85
N ASP A 128 9.12 -9.00 -14.64
CA ASP A 128 8.72 -8.06 -15.66
C ASP A 128 9.78 -7.98 -16.79
N ASN A 129 11.02 -7.72 -16.43
CA ASN A 129 12.12 -7.73 -17.39
C ASN A 129 12.35 -9.13 -17.99
N GLY A 130 12.12 -10.20 -17.24
CA GLY A 130 12.19 -11.57 -17.75
C GLY A 130 11.13 -11.86 -18.81
N VAL A 131 9.90 -11.42 -18.63
CA VAL A 131 8.83 -11.54 -19.63
C VAL A 131 9.17 -10.77 -20.90
N ILE A 132 9.62 -9.53 -20.75
CA ILE A 132 10.03 -8.68 -21.89
C ILE A 132 11.23 -9.31 -22.62
N ALA A 133 12.24 -9.81 -21.91
CA ALA A 133 13.42 -10.43 -22.52
C ALA A 133 13.09 -11.73 -23.28
N LEU A 134 12.06 -12.47 -22.85
CA LEU A 134 11.58 -13.68 -23.53
C LEU A 134 10.65 -13.37 -24.72
N TRP A 135 10.30 -12.10 -24.91
CA TRP A 135 9.41 -11.65 -25.98
C TRP A 135 10.13 -10.63 -26.88
N PRO A 136 10.91 -11.06 -27.90
CA PRO A 136 11.76 -10.18 -28.70
C PRO A 136 11.00 -8.99 -29.30
N SER A 137 9.78 -9.21 -29.81
CA SER A 137 8.98 -8.12 -30.40
C SER A 137 8.54 -7.07 -29.38
N ALA A 138 8.40 -7.46 -28.09
CA ALA A 138 8.08 -6.51 -27.02
C ALA A 138 9.31 -5.72 -26.60
N MET A 139 10.52 -6.31 -26.65
CA MET A 139 11.78 -5.64 -26.33
C MET A 139 12.10 -4.51 -27.32
N ASP A 140 11.71 -4.64 -28.59
CA ASP A 140 11.92 -3.67 -29.64
C ASP A 140 10.73 -2.69 -29.82
N ALA A 141 9.68 -2.85 -29.03
CA ALA A 141 8.50 -2.01 -29.13
C ALA A 141 8.75 -0.60 -28.54
N HIS A 142 8.24 0.41 -29.22
CA HIS A 142 8.33 1.80 -28.80
C HIS A 142 7.10 2.24 -28.02
N LEU A 143 7.20 3.36 -27.30
CA LEU A 143 6.09 3.96 -26.54
C LEU A 143 4.86 4.27 -27.40
N SER A 144 5.01 4.47 -28.70
CA SER A 144 3.94 4.67 -29.67
C SER A 144 3.18 3.39 -30.01
N ASP A 145 3.77 2.23 -29.73
CA ASP A 145 3.26 0.94 -30.18
C ASP A 145 2.30 0.36 -29.13
N GLY A 146 1.14 -0.13 -29.60
CA GLY A 146 0.19 -0.83 -28.72
C GLY A 146 0.79 -2.12 -28.13
N LEU A 147 1.79 -2.71 -28.78
CA LEU A 147 2.51 -3.88 -28.29
C LEU A 147 3.28 -3.57 -27.00
N PHE A 148 3.90 -2.38 -26.91
CA PHE A 148 4.57 -1.93 -25.67
C PHE A 148 3.60 -1.94 -24.49
N TRP A 149 2.46 -1.28 -24.62
CA TRP A 149 1.47 -1.18 -23.54
C TRP A 149 0.84 -2.53 -23.21
N GLY A 150 0.59 -3.38 -24.23
CA GLY A 150 0.10 -4.73 -24.03
C GLY A 150 1.08 -5.63 -23.30
N ALA A 151 2.36 -5.60 -23.69
CA ALA A 151 3.42 -6.36 -23.04
C ALA A 151 3.64 -5.88 -21.60
N LEU A 152 3.68 -4.57 -21.36
CA LEU A 152 3.79 -3.97 -20.03
C LEU A 152 2.60 -4.41 -19.13
N ALA A 153 1.37 -4.36 -19.63
CA ALA A 153 0.20 -4.79 -18.86
C ALA A 153 0.24 -6.29 -18.51
N VAL A 154 0.67 -7.13 -19.45
CA VAL A 154 0.79 -8.59 -19.22
C VAL A 154 1.90 -8.89 -18.24
N SER A 155 3.08 -8.28 -18.37
CA SER A 155 4.22 -8.50 -17.47
C SER A 155 3.89 -8.04 -16.05
N LEU A 156 3.29 -6.86 -15.88
CA LEU A 156 2.83 -6.36 -14.59
C LEU A 156 1.76 -7.26 -13.95
N ALA A 157 0.84 -7.81 -14.75
CA ALA A 157 -0.15 -8.77 -14.26
C ALA A 157 0.50 -10.06 -13.75
N ILE A 158 1.48 -10.60 -14.47
CA ILE A 158 2.24 -11.79 -14.07
C ILE A 158 3.04 -11.46 -12.80
N ALA A 159 3.74 -10.32 -12.78
CA ALA A 159 4.49 -9.86 -11.62
C ALA A 159 3.60 -9.71 -10.39
N PHE A 160 2.39 -9.17 -10.55
CA PHE A 160 1.39 -9.08 -9.47
C PHE A 160 1.04 -10.44 -8.89
N VAL A 161 0.69 -11.40 -9.75
CA VAL A 161 0.27 -12.75 -9.33
C VAL A 161 1.40 -13.47 -8.59
N VAL A 162 2.64 -13.36 -9.07
CA VAL A 162 3.81 -14.03 -8.47
C VAL A 162 4.27 -13.32 -7.20
N THR A 163 4.27 -12.00 -7.17
CA THR A 163 4.78 -11.23 -6.02
C THR A 163 3.79 -11.19 -4.85
N THR A 164 2.48 -11.31 -5.10
CA THR A 164 1.48 -11.31 -4.02
C THR A 164 1.71 -12.42 -2.97
N PRO A 165 1.94 -13.69 -3.31
CA PRO A 165 2.28 -14.72 -2.32
C PRO A 165 3.64 -14.46 -1.63
N VAL A 166 4.62 -13.87 -2.32
CA VAL A 166 5.91 -13.47 -1.73
C VAL A 166 5.68 -12.41 -0.66
N ASN A 167 4.89 -11.38 -0.96
CA ASN A 167 4.53 -10.34 0.00
C ASN A 167 3.75 -10.91 1.18
N LYS A 168 2.80 -11.82 0.95
CA LYS A 168 2.07 -12.50 2.03
C LYS A 168 3.01 -13.24 2.97
N TRP A 169 3.98 -13.96 2.41
CA TRP A 169 4.97 -14.68 3.18
C TRP A 169 5.89 -13.73 3.99
N MET A 170 6.35 -12.63 3.37
CA MET A 170 7.17 -11.62 4.05
C MET A 170 6.43 -10.94 5.20
N ILE A 171 5.19 -10.54 4.97
CA ILE A 171 4.33 -9.92 5.99
C ILE A 171 4.11 -10.90 7.15
N GLY A 172 3.84 -12.18 6.84
CA GLY A 172 3.67 -13.25 7.84
C GLY A 172 4.89 -13.50 8.71
N ARG A 173 6.10 -13.17 8.21
CA ARG A 173 7.36 -13.25 8.97
C ARG A 173 7.74 -11.94 9.68
N GLY A 174 6.87 -10.95 9.70
CA GLY A 174 7.12 -9.64 10.32
C GLY A 174 8.15 -8.78 9.59
N LYS A 175 8.49 -9.11 8.33
CA LYS A 175 9.48 -8.40 7.51
C LYS A 175 8.85 -7.54 6.42
N GLY A 176 7.51 -7.53 6.30
CA GLY A 176 6.79 -6.82 5.25
C GLY A 176 6.04 -5.60 5.75
N HIS A 177 5.23 -5.00 4.87
CA HIS A 177 4.41 -3.79 5.09
C HIS A 177 3.51 -3.82 6.35
N ALA A 178 3.33 -4.96 7.01
CA ALA A 178 2.62 -5.05 8.29
C ALA A 178 3.27 -4.22 9.41
N VAL A 179 4.55 -3.87 9.26
CA VAL A 179 5.25 -2.96 10.19
C VAL A 179 4.64 -1.56 10.09
N VAL A 180 4.18 -1.15 8.90
CA VAL A 180 3.55 0.16 8.67
C VAL A 180 2.21 0.27 9.39
N HIS A 181 1.40 -0.79 9.39
CA HIS A 181 0.09 -0.80 10.07
C HIS A 181 0.17 -0.79 11.60
N ARG A 182 1.32 -1.10 12.17
CA ARG A 182 1.53 -1.08 13.62
C ARG A 182 1.65 0.34 14.19
N TYR A 183 1.87 1.33 13.33
CA TYR A 183 2.01 2.75 13.69
C TYR A 183 0.74 3.59 13.44
N HIS A 184 -0.38 2.96 13.08
CA HIS A 184 -1.67 3.63 12.86
C HIS A 184 -2.64 3.52 14.05
N HIS A 185 -2.15 3.15 15.24
CA HIS A 185 -2.94 3.13 16.48
C HIS A 185 -2.42 4.19 17.46
#